data_9bc9e9cc73ed63e4f5753adabd898795
#
_entry.id   9bc9e9cc73ed63e4f5753adabd898795
#
_cell.length_a   1.000
_cell.length_b   1.000
_cell.length_c   1.000
_cell.angle_alpha   90.00
_cell.angle_beta   90.00
_cell.angle_gamma   90.00
#
_symmetry.space_group_name_H-M   'P 1'
#
loop_
_entity.id
_entity.type
_entity.pdbx_description
1 polymer ?
#
loop_
_entity_poly.entity_id
_entity_poly.type
_entity_poly.pdbx_seq_one_letter_code
_entity_poly.pdbx_strand_id
1 'polypeptide(L)'
;MNNVLGVINLVNEKPILKELTQHRCLASVPFGGRYRMIDFTMSNFMNVSVSKVAIFTKDKYRSVMDHLGSGKEWDLDHRSQGLFILPPSHPDEKIKGDLQQFFDHLEFFQRANADTVIIAPGHHICKIDFNEVIKEHESNEADITVLYKDYDGKPMRKPLYHQCSLDINGEVLDIELYTSPNRGDHVCLETYVIGKQLLIDLIKKCVDNEEYDFLKDVVKANLRDLRVQGYEFKGHMPFIHSLETYHTSNMEFLNPEILNTYFYGSWEVFTKIKHEAPTNYAISSEVSNSLIANGCNIEGIVENSIIFRGVQVKKGAVVKNSIIMQRGDIEEGAHIENIITDKQVIITKGQVLKARHQPTVIKKAEVI
;
A
#
# COMPACT_ATOMS: atom_id res chain seq x y z
N MET A 1 -23.34 15.86 -5.44
CA MET A 1 -22.05 15.21 -5.14
C MET A 1 -22.37 14.00 -4.31
N ASN A 2 -22.02 12.82 -4.77
CA ASN A 2 -22.25 11.59 -4.01
C ASN A 2 -21.33 11.61 -2.78
N ASN A 3 -21.91 11.40 -1.60
CA ASN A 3 -21.13 11.25 -0.39
C ASN A 3 -20.47 9.88 -0.39
N VAL A 4 -19.15 9.84 -0.43
CA VAL A 4 -18.37 8.60 -0.51
C VAL A 4 -17.69 8.30 0.82
N LEU A 5 -17.78 7.05 1.25
CA LEU A 5 -17.07 6.50 2.41
C LEU A 5 -15.85 5.69 1.92
N GLY A 6 -14.67 6.02 2.40
CA GLY A 6 -13.45 5.23 2.16
C GLY A 6 -13.26 4.15 3.22
N VAL A 7 -12.95 2.94 2.80
CA VAL A 7 -12.60 1.81 3.66
C VAL A 7 -11.27 1.24 3.23
N ILE A 8 -10.29 1.24 4.14
CA ILE A 8 -9.01 0.55 3.93
C ILE A 8 -9.04 -0.76 4.73
N ASN A 9 -9.02 -1.87 4.00
CA ASN A 9 -9.07 -3.20 4.59
C ASN A 9 -7.66 -3.77 4.76
N LEU A 10 -7.15 -3.81 6.01
CA LEU A 10 -5.86 -4.41 6.37
C LEU A 10 -6.03 -5.79 7.05
N VAL A 11 -7.25 -6.29 7.16
CA VAL A 11 -7.54 -7.57 7.85
C VAL A 11 -6.96 -8.74 7.06
N ASN A 12 -7.07 -8.69 5.73
CA ASN A 12 -6.66 -9.75 4.82
C ASN A 12 -5.24 -9.57 4.25
N GLU A 13 -4.40 -8.68 4.84
CA GLU A 13 -3.02 -8.51 4.41
C GLU A 13 -2.23 -9.81 4.44
N LYS A 14 -1.59 -10.15 3.31
CA LYS A 14 -0.74 -11.33 3.17
C LYS A 14 0.68 -11.04 3.71
N PRO A 15 1.35 -11.99 4.36
CA PRO A 15 2.70 -11.78 4.93
C PRO A 15 3.79 -11.90 3.85
N ILE A 16 3.72 -11.09 2.79
CA ILE A 16 4.59 -11.16 1.60
C ILE A 16 6.00 -10.59 1.83
N LEU A 17 6.15 -9.66 2.79
CA LEU A 17 7.42 -9.02 3.15
C LEU A 17 7.77 -9.35 4.61
N LYS A 18 7.91 -10.64 4.94
CA LYS A 18 8.03 -11.16 6.32
C LYS A 18 9.08 -10.43 7.16
N GLU A 19 10.25 -10.16 6.59
CA GLU A 19 11.37 -9.52 7.28
C GLU A 19 11.04 -8.07 7.64
N LEU A 20 10.33 -7.36 6.77
CA LEU A 20 9.92 -5.96 6.97
C LEU A 20 8.62 -5.81 7.76
N THR A 21 7.84 -6.89 7.92
CA THR A 21 6.54 -6.88 8.58
C THR A 21 6.53 -7.54 9.97
N GLN A 22 7.70 -7.78 10.57
CA GLN A 22 7.79 -8.35 11.93
C GLN A 22 7.10 -7.47 12.98
N HIS A 23 7.23 -6.13 12.86
CA HIS A 23 6.75 -5.16 13.83
C HIS A 23 5.72 -4.16 13.26
N ARG A 24 5.23 -4.41 12.06
CA ARG A 24 4.26 -3.53 11.36
C ARG A 24 3.44 -4.33 10.37
N CYS A 25 2.25 -3.84 10.03
CA CYS A 25 1.46 -4.35 8.92
C CYS A 25 2.09 -3.95 7.58
N LEU A 26 1.70 -4.62 6.50
CA LEU A 26 2.22 -4.40 5.15
C LEU A 26 1.99 -2.95 4.69
N ALA A 27 0.79 -2.42 4.90
CA ALA A 27 0.42 -1.05 4.56
C ALA A 27 1.36 0.01 5.16
N SER A 28 2.01 -0.26 6.29
CA SER A 28 2.94 0.68 6.92
C SER A 28 4.41 0.47 6.61
N VAL A 29 4.75 -0.39 5.64
CA VAL A 29 6.12 -0.55 5.14
C VAL A 29 6.55 0.74 4.41
N PRO A 30 7.77 1.29 4.69
CA PRO A 30 8.28 2.46 4.00
C PRO A 30 8.45 2.25 2.50
N PHE A 31 8.22 3.29 1.69
CA PHE A 31 8.34 3.24 0.25
C PHE A 31 8.80 4.60 -0.33
N GLY A 32 9.59 4.59 -1.41
CA GLY A 32 9.96 5.79 -2.17
C GLY A 32 10.68 6.89 -1.38
N GLY A 33 11.51 6.53 -0.38
CA GLY A 33 12.35 7.44 0.40
C GLY A 33 11.64 8.19 1.53
N ARG A 34 10.33 8.47 1.44
CA ARG A 34 9.62 9.26 2.46
C ARG A 34 8.22 8.76 2.80
N TYR A 35 7.60 7.96 1.95
CA TYR A 35 6.24 7.49 2.07
C TYR A 35 6.15 6.17 2.83
N ARG A 36 4.91 5.72 3.08
CA ARG A 36 4.53 4.35 3.36
C ARG A 36 3.52 3.90 2.33
N MET A 37 3.34 2.61 2.15
CA MET A 37 2.42 2.08 1.14
C MET A 37 1.00 2.63 1.30
N ILE A 38 0.49 2.75 2.54
CA ILE A 38 -0.85 3.27 2.82
C ILE A 38 -1.08 4.70 2.35
N ASP A 39 -0.01 5.51 2.23
CA ASP A 39 -0.11 6.91 1.83
C ASP A 39 -0.72 7.07 0.44
N PHE A 40 -0.50 6.11 -0.46
CA PHE A 40 -1.04 6.11 -1.81
C PHE A 40 -2.56 5.89 -1.81
N THR A 41 -3.06 4.86 -1.10
CA THR A 41 -4.50 4.63 -0.98
C THR A 41 -5.21 5.78 -0.28
N MET A 42 -4.64 6.29 0.81
CA MET A 42 -5.16 7.47 1.51
C MET A 42 -5.24 8.69 0.58
N SER A 43 -4.21 8.94 -0.21
CA SER A 43 -4.17 10.08 -1.15
C SER A 43 -5.15 9.92 -2.30
N ASN A 44 -5.39 8.69 -2.79
CA ASN A 44 -6.43 8.43 -3.78
C ASN A 44 -7.82 8.79 -3.25
N PHE A 45 -8.11 8.52 -1.98
CA PHE A 45 -9.38 8.92 -1.35
C PHE A 45 -9.53 10.44 -1.25
N MET A 46 -8.45 11.15 -0.90
CA MET A 46 -8.49 12.62 -0.80
C MET A 46 -8.75 13.29 -2.13
N ASN A 47 -8.23 12.72 -3.22
CA ASN A 47 -8.40 13.28 -4.55
C ASN A 47 -9.84 13.18 -5.09
N VAL A 48 -10.70 12.39 -4.44
CA VAL A 48 -12.16 12.31 -4.73
C VAL A 48 -13.00 12.86 -3.59
N SER A 49 -12.40 13.68 -2.72
CA SER A 49 -13.08 14.36 -1.62
C SER A 49 -13.82 13.41 -0.66
N VAL A 50 -13.26 12.21 -0.42
CA VAL A 50 -13.74 11.32 0.62
C VAL A 50 -13.49 11.97 1.98
N SER A 51 -14.54 12.35 2.66
CA SER A 51 -14.47 13.08 3.94
C SER A 51 -14.44 12.17 5.18
N LYS A 52 -14.68 10.88 5.00
CA LYS A 52 -14.71 9.90 6.08
C LYS A 52 -14.01 8.61 5.62
N VAL A 53 -12.98 8.18 6.37
CA VAL A 53 -12.21 6.99 6.06
C VAL A 53 -12.15 6.09 7.29
N ALA A 54 -12.47 4.80 7.10
CA ALA A 54 -12.24 3.74 8.08
C ALA A 54 -11.03 2.89 7.68
N ILE A 55 -10.18 2.54 8.63
CA ILE A 55 -9.10 1.58 8.46
C ILE A 55 -9.36 0.39 9.36
N PHE A 56 -9.77 -0.71 8.78
CA PHE A 56 -9.97 -1.97 9.51
C PHE A 56 -8.65 -2.69 9.64
N THR A 57 -8.27 -3.00 10.87
CA THR A 57 -6.96 -3.58 11.18
C THR A 57 -7.09 -4.94 11.85
N LYS A 58 -6.02 -5.72 11.79
CA LYS A 58 -5.94 -7.02 12.48
C LYS A 58 -4.93 -6.96 13.61
N ASP A 59 -3.67 -7.05 13.29
CA ASP A 59 -2.55 -6.99 14.20
C ASP A 59 -1.54 -5.92 13.79
N LYS A 60 -0.54 -5.63 14.61
CA LYS A 60 0.59 -4.72 14.29
C LYS A 60 0.19 -3.32 13.79
N TYR A 61 -1.02 -2.87 14.10
CA TYR A 61 -1.59 -1.60 13.62
C TYR A 61 -1.00 -0.35 14.29
N ARG A 62 -0.27 -0.49 15.40
CA ARG A 62 0.38 0.64 16.08
C ARG A 62 1.19 1.51 15.12
N SER A 63 1.90 0.87 14.19
CA SER A 63 2.70 1.59 13.20
C SER A 63 1.87 2.43 12.23
N VAL A 64 0.64 1.99 11.89
CA VAL A 64 -0.34 2.76 11.10
C VAL A 64 -0.83 3.94 11.93
N MET A 65 -1.26 3.71 13.18
CA MET A 65 -1.72 4.76 14.10
C MET A 65 -0.65 5.84 14.29
N ASP A 66 0.59 5.44 14.56
CA ASP A 66 1.71 6.38 14.73
C ASP A 66 2.00 7.21 13.46
N HIS A 67 1.74 6.64 12.29
CA HIS A 67 1.98 7.30 11.01
C HIS A 67 0.86 8.26 10.65
N LEU A 68 -0.37 7.81 10.67
CA LEU A 68 -1.52 8.58 10.22
C LEU A 68 -1.94 9.64 11.26
N GLY A 69 -1.74 9.37 12.54
CA GLY A 69 -2.13 10.28 13.63
C GLY A 69 -3.62 10.59 13.60
N SER A 70 -3.97 11.86 13.52
CA SER A 70 -5.37 12.32 13.38
C SER A 70 -5.87 12.34 11.92
N GLY A 71 -5.02 12.03 10.95
CA GLY A 71 -5.33 12.17 9.51
C GLY A 71 -5.16 13.58 8.96
N LYS A 72 -4.51 14.49 9.71
CA LYS A 72 -4.36 15.91 9.35
C LYS A 72 -3.73 16.13 7.97
N GLU A 73 -2.71 15.36 7.63
CA GLU A 73 -2.03 15.48 6.33
C GLU A 73 -2.92 15.09 5.15
N TRP A 74 -4.05 14.44 5.42
CA TRP A 74 -5.08 14.04 4.44
C TRP A 74 -6.39 14.79 4.66
N ASP A 75 -6.38 15.92 5.36
CA ASP A 75 -7.58 16.72 5.68
C ASP A 75 -8.72 15.89 6.31
N LEU A 76 -8.37 14.92 7.15
CA LEU A 76 -9.28 13.99 7.82
C LEU A 76 -9.34 14.19 9.34
N ASP A 77 -9.00 15.38 9.87
CA ASP A 77 -9.02 15.68 11.30
C ASP A 77 -10.29 16.42 11.76
N HIS A 78 -11.40 16.23 11.06
CA HIS A 78 -12.68 16.88 11.33
C HIS A 78 -13.51 16.17 12.42
N ARG A 79 -14.31 16.92 13.19
CA ARG A 79 -15.09 16.39 14.34
C ARG A 79 -16.17 15.37 13.99
N SER A 80 -16.85 15.52 12.86
CA SER A 80 -18.01 14.67 12.46
C SER A 80 -17.70 13.71 11.32
N GLN A 81 -16.58 13.91 10.68
CA GLN A 81 -16.04 13.15 9.57
C GLN A 81 -14.57 12.87 9.90
N GLY A 82 -13.80 12.25 9.01
CA GLY A 82 -12.39 12.10 9.26
C GLY A 82 -11.90 10.66 9.30
N LEU A 83 -10.74 10.45 9.95
CA LEU A 83 -10.05 9.18 9.99
C LEU A 83 -10.44 8.36 11.23
N PHE A 84 -10.87 7.12 10.98
CA PHE A 84 -11.19 6.14 12.01
C PHE A 84 -10.32 4.90 11.85
N ILE A 85 -9.50 4.59 12.84
CA ILE A 85 -8.75 3.34 12.86
C ILE A 85 -9.51 2.39 13.77
N LEU A 86 -10.00 1.30 13.19
CA LEU A 86 -10.90 0.32 13.80
C LEU A 86 -10.14 -0.99 14.06
N PRO A 87 -9.57 -1.16 15.27
CA PRO A 87 -8.94 -2.41 15.64
C PRO A 87 -9.99 -3.48 15.94
N PRO A 88 -9.58 -4.75 16.09
CA PRO A 88 -10.49 -5.83 16.50
C PRO A 88 -11.25 -5.48 17.77
N SER A 89 -12.58 -5.66 17.76
CA SER A 89 -13.43 -5.46 18.94
C SER A 89 -13.13 -6.48 20.03
N HIS A 90 -12.66 -7.67 19.64
CA HIS A 90 -12.30 -8.78 20.52
C HIS A 90 -10.85 -9.20 20.26
N PRO A 91 -9.85 -8.48 20.84
CA PRO A 91 -8.43 -8.70 20.51
C PRO A 91 -7.90 -10.08 20.92
N ASP A 92 -8.54 -10.73 21.90
CA ASP A 92 -8.16 -12.07 22.39
C ASP A 92 -8.75 -13.21 21.54
N GLU A 93 -9.69 -12.90 20.65
CA GLU A 93 -10.31 -13.89 19.78
C GLU A 93 -9.63 -13.95 18.42
N LYS A 94 -9.63 -15.14 17.82
CA LYS A 94 -9.14 -15.30 16.45
C LYS A 94 -10.12 -14.67 15.48
N ILE A 95 -9.70 -13.66 14.76
CA ILE A 95 -10.47 -13.04 13.68
C ILE A 95 -10.76 -14.08 12.60
N LYS A 96 -12.03 -14.28 12.27
CA LYS A 96 -12.48 -15.24 11.26
C LYS A 96 -12.28 -14.69 9.84
N GLY A 97 -12.46 -13.38 9.64
CA GLY A 97 -12.29 -12.69 8.37
C GLY A 97 -12.60 -11.20 8.47
N ASP A 98 -12.55 -10.52 7.33
CA ASP A 98 -12.81 -9.08 7.25
C ASP A 98 -14.29 -8.73 7.44
N LEU A 99 -15.22 -9.57 6.98
CA LEU A 99 -16.65 -9.36 7.20
C LEU A 99 -17.03 -9.39 8.69
N GLN A 100 -16.36 -10.20 9.51
CA GLN A 100 -16.56 -10.14 10.95
C GLN A 100 -16.17 -8.77 11.49
N GLN A 101 -15.03 -8.24 11.09
CA GLN A 101 -14.61 -6.90 11.52
C GLN A 101 -15.57 -5.81 11.04
N PHE A 102 -16.10 -5.92 9.83
CA PHE A 102 -17.11 -4.99 9.31
C PHE A 102 -18.40 -5.09 10.12
N PHE A 103 -18.82 -6.29 10.49
CA PHE A 103 -20.00 -6.51 11.32
C PHE A 103 -19.82 -5.99 12.76
N ASP A 104 -18.68 -6.25 13.39
CA ASP A 104 -18.37 -5.76 14.73
C ASP A 104 -18.38 -4.22 14.81
N HIS A 105 -18.16 -3.56 13.69
CA HIS A 105 -18.21 -2.10 13.53
C HIS A 105 -19.37 -1.63 12.64
N LEU A 106 -20.45 -2.40 12.53
CA LEU A 106 -21.56 -2.11 11.61
C LEU A 106 -22.18 -0.72 11.83
N GLU A 107 -22.21 -0.25 13.07
CA GLU A 107 -22.71 1.07 13.42
C GLU A 107 -21.93 2.20 12.74
N PHE A 108 -20.65 2.00 12.46
CA PHE A 108 -19.84 2.95 11.69
C PHE A 108 -20.39 3.18 10.28
N PHE A 109 -20.78 2.11 9.58
CA PHE A 109 -21.39 2.18 8.25
C PHE A 109 -22.79 2.80 8.32
N GLN A 110 -23.61 2.39 9.29
CA GLN A 110 -24.97 2.87 9.47
C GLN A 110 -25.01 4.39 9.73
N ARG A 111 -24.09 4.92 10.54
CA ARG A 111 -23.99 6.34 10.88
C ARG A 111 -23.28 7.18 9.82
N ALA A 112 -22.61 6.58 8.84
CA ALA A 112 -21.95 7.32 7.79
C ALA A 112 -22.97 7.98 6.88
N ASN A 113 -22.84 9.29 6.66
CA ASN A 113 -23.60 10.00 5.65
C ASN A 113 -22.94 9.80 4.28
N ALA A 114 -23.14 8.62 3.70
CA ALA A 114 -22.58 8.23 2.41
C ALA A 114 -23.59 7.33 1.70
N ASP A 115 -23.60 7.38 0.38
CA ASP A 115 -24.40 6.50 -0.48
C ASP A 115 -23.54 5.37 -1.05
N THR A 116 -22.28 5.67 -1.31
CA THR A 116 -21.30 4.78 -1.93
C THR A 116 -20.13 4.50 -0.98
N VAL A 117 -19.64 3.28 -1.00
CA VAL A 117 -18.45 2.85 -0.26
C VAL A 117 -17.36 2.37 -1.23
N ILE A 118 -16.15 2.86 -1.04
CA ILE A 118 -14.95 2.34 -1.72
C ILE A 118 -14.18 1.52 -0.70
N ILE A 119 -13.95 0.24 -1.00
CA ILE A 119 -13.13 -0.66 -0.19
C ILE A 119 -11.83 -0.90 -0.95
N ALA A 120 -10.67 -0.66 -0.32
CA ALA A 120 -9.37 -0.84 -0.94
C ALA A 120 -8.33 -1.41 0.04
N PRO A 121 -7.31 -2.15 -0.43
CA PRO A 121 -6.18 -2.54 0.41
C PRO A 121 -5.25 -1.34 0.68
N GLY A 122 -4.45 -1.43 1.73
CA GLY A 122 -3.54 -0.35 2.13
C GLY A 122 -2.12 -0.43 1.54
N HIS A 123 -1.86 -1.32 0.58
CA HIS A 123 -0.50 -1.59 0.11
C HIS A 123 -0.29 -1.41 -1.40
N HIS A 124 -1.28 -0.95 -2.12
CA HIS A 124 -1.16 -0.66 -3.55
C HIS A 124 -0.48 0.68 -3.80
N ILE A 125 0.57 0.65 -4.61
CA ILE A 125 1.30 1.84 -5.04
C ILE A 125 0.75 2.26 -6.40
N CYS A 126 -0.29 3.09 -6.40
CA CYS A 126 -0.97 3.55 -7.62
C CYS A 126 -1.70 4.87 -7.39
N LYS A 127 -2.04 5.55 -8.48
CA LYS A 127 -2.92 6.73 -8.50
C LYS A 127 -4.19 6.36 -9.24
N ILE A 128 -5.28 6.15 -8.51
CA ILE A 128 -6.60 5.81 -9.04
C ILE A 128 -7.50 7.03 -8.97
N ASP A 129 -8.09 7.43 -10.10
CA ASP A 129 -9.18 8.41 -10.10
C ASP A 129 -10.51 7.71 -9.77
N PHE A 130 -10.87 7.72 -8.52
CA PHE A 130 -12.13 7.13 -8.08
C PHE A 130 -13.37 7.89 -8.57
N ASN A 131 -13.26 9.14 -9.04
CA ASN A 131 -14.40 9.82 -9.69
C ASN A 131 -14.77 9.12 -11.00
N GLU A 132 -13.77 8.72 -11.80
CA GLU A 132 -14.01 7.94 -13.03
C GLU A 132 -14.61 6.57 -12.71
N VAL A 133 -14.07 5.88 -11.69
CA VAL A 133 -14.58 4.57 -11.25
C VAL A 133 -16.04 4.66 -10.81
N ILE A 134 -16.40 5.65 -9.97
CA ILE A 134 -17.77 5.84 -9.49
C ILE A 134 -18.70 6.17 -10.66
N LYS A 135 -18.27 7.05 -11.57
CA LYS A 135 -19.05 7.40 -12.75
C LYS A 135 -19.34 6.17 -13.64
N GLU A 136 -18.37 5.29 -13.80
CA GLU A 136 -18.56 4.06 -14.57
C GLU A 136 -19.42 3.05 -13.82
N HIS A 137 -19.26 2.93 -12.51
CA HIS A 137 -20.14 2.16 -11.63
C HIS A 137 -21.61 2.56 -11.80
N GLU A 138 -21.90 3.87 -11.76
CA GLU A 138 -23.25 4.40 -11.93
C GLU A 138 -23.79 4.22 -13.36
N SER A 139 -22.95 4.48 -14.38
CA SER A 139 -23.33 4.36 -15.79
C SER A 139 -23.66 2.93 -16.19
N ASN A 140 -23.01 1.97 -15.57
CA ASN A 140 -23.27 0.54 -15.79
C ASN A 140 -24.39 -0.01 -14.91
N GLU A 141 -25.00 0.85 -14.04
CA GLU A 141 -25.98 0.40 -13.04
C GLU A 141 -25.46 -0.82 -12.25
N ALA A 142 -24.16 -0.81 -11.90
CA ALA A 142 -23.52 -1.93 -11.23
C ALA A 142 -23.89 -1.95 -9.74
N ASP A 143 -24.14 -3.13 -9.19
CA ASP A 143 -24.29 -3.36 -7.75
C ASP A 143 -22.91 -3.31 -7.06
N ILE A 144 -21.90 -3.93 -7.71
CA ILE A 144 -20.51 -3.93 -7.27
C ILE A 144 -19.61 -3.67 -8.48
N THR A 145 -18.63 -2.77 -8.35
CA THR A 145 -17.54 -2.64 -9.31
C THR A 145 -16.26 -3.19 -8.71
N VAL A 146 -15.58 -4.09 -9.43
CA VAL A 146 -14.31 -4.70 -9.04
C VAL A 146 -13.20 -4.13 -9.90
N LEU A 147 -12.19 -3.52 -9.30
CA LEU A 147 -11.04 -3.04 -10.04
C LEU A 147 -10.08 -4.19 -10.35
N TYR A 148 -9.61 -4.22 -11.59
CA TYR A 148 -8.59 -5.16 -12.03
C TYR A 148 -7.50 -4.46 -12.86
N LYS A 149 -6.39 -5.14 -13.03
CA LYS A 149 -5.29 -4.68 -13.87
C LYS A 149 -4.76 -5.84 -14.69
N ASP A 150 -4.51 -5.57 -15.97
CA ASP A 150 -3.87 -6.54 -16.84
C ASP A 150 -2.43 -6.81 -16.38
N TYR A 151 -2.12 -8.09 -16.28
CA TYR A 151 -0.80 -8.53 -15.90
C TYR A 151 0.19 -8.33 -17.05
N ASP A 152 1.32 -7.68 -16.77
CA ASP A 152 2.32 -7.30 -17.78
C ASP A 152 3.27 -8.44 -18.20
N GLY A 153 3.15 -9.62 -17.56
CA GLY A 153 3.95 -10.80 -17.86
C GLY A 153 5.33 -10.83 -17.19
N LYS A 154 5.64 -9.89 -16.29
CA LYS A 154 6.90 -9.93 -15.54
C LYS A 154 6.97 -11.19 -14.66
N PRO A 155 8.09 -11.93 -14.63
CA PRO A 155 8.18 -13.17 -13.85
C PRO A 155 7.83 -12.97 -12.38
N MET A 156 6.89 -13.73 -11.88
CA MET A 156 6.52 -13.74 -10.48
C MET A 156 6.79 -15.11 -9.86
N ARG A 157 7.43 -15.13 -8.68
CA ARG A 157 7.66 -16.35 -7.93
C ARG A 157 6.52 -16.59 -6.95
N LYS A 158 5.68 -17.61 -7.22
CA LYS A 158 4.57 -18.04 -6.34
C LYS A 158 3.62 -16.90 -5.92
N PRO A 159 3.09 -16.13 -6.86
CA PRO A 159 2.09 -15.15 -6.52
C PRO A 159 0.80 -15.87 -6.11
N LEU A 160 0.08 -15.29 -5.15
CA LEU A 160 -1.29 -15.64 -4.85
C LEU A 160 -2.15 -14.43 -5.23
N TYR A 161 -2.70 -14.44 -6.43
CA TYR A 161 -3.61 -13.41 -6.92
C TYR A 161 -4.98 -13.99 -7.15
N HIS A 162 -5.98 -13.15 -7.01
CA HIS A 162 -7.29 -13.40 -7.57
C HIS A 162 -7.31 -12.88 -9.01
N GLN A 163 -7.74 -13.72 -9.93
CA GLN A 163 -7.93 -13.39 -11.34
C GLN A 163 -9.41 -13.26 -11.63
N CYS A 164 -9.81 -12.19 -12.32
CA CYS A 164 -11.16 -11.99 -12.81
C CYS A 164 -11.29 -12.55 -14.21
N SER A 165 -12.38 -13.30 -14.46
CA SER A 165 -12.84 -13.62 -15.81
C SER A 165 -13.99 -12.68 -16.14
N LEU A 166 -13.95 -12.06 -17.32
CA LEU A 166 -14.93 -11.06 -17.76
C LEU A 166 -15.66 -11.53 -19.00
N ASP A 167 -16.90 -11.10 -19.16
CA ASP A 167 -17.64 -11.22 -20.41
C ASP A 167 -17.29 -10.07 -21.38
N ILE A 168 -17.93 -10.06 -22.57
CA ILE A 168 -17.73 -9.05 -23.62
C ILE A 168 -18.18 -7.64 -23.20
N ASN A 169 -19.04 -7.53 -22.20
CA ASN A 169 -19.57 -6.28 -21.66
C ASN A 169 -18.76 -5.80 -20.43
N GLY A 170 -17.73 -6.56 -20.02
CA GLY A 170 -16.91 -6.27 -18.83
C GLY A 170 -17.55 -6.73 -17.52
N GLU A 171 -18.62 -7.54 -17.56
CA GLU A 171 -19.23 -8.13 -16.37
C GLU A 171 -18.37 -9.28 -15.85
N VAL A 172 -18.19 -9.36 -14.52
CA VAL A 172 -17.35 -10.37 -13.88
C VAL A 172 -18.07 -11.71 -13.84
N LEU A 173 -17.53 -12.70 -14.56
CA LEU A 173 -18.08 -14.06 -14.63
C LEU A 173 -17.58 -14.97 -13.50
N ASP A 174 -16.31 -14.80 -13.10
CA ASP A 174 -15.70 -15.55 -12.01
C ASP A 174 -14.48 -14.84 -11.44
N ILE A 175 -14.12 -15.15 -10.19
CA ILE A 175 -12.90 -14.70 -9.53
C ILE A 175 -12.24 -15.92 -8.88
N GLU A 176 -11.04 -16.28 -9.34
CA GLU A 176 -10.32 -17.45 -8.86
C GLU A 176 -8.94 -17.11 -8.34
N LEU A 177 -8.47 -17.91 -7.38
CA LEU A 177 -7.10 -17.80 -6.87
C LEU A 177 -6.14 -18.46 -7.87
N TYR A 178 -5.19 -17.66 -8.37
CA TYR A 178 -4.22 -18.09 -9.36
C TYR A 178 -2.79 -18.07 -8.81
N THR A 179 -1.98 -19.03 -9.25
CA THR A 179 -0.59 -19.17 -8.79
C THR A 179 0.44 -18.86 -9.88
N SER A 180 0.00 -18.63 -11.12
CA SER A 180 0.88 -18.40 -12.27
C SER A 180 0.16 -17.56 -13.32
N PRO A 181 0.00 -16.24 -13.13
CA PRO A 181 -0.66 -15.39 -14.10
C PRO A 181 0.13 -15.33 -15.41
N ASN A 182 -0.59 -15.32 -16.53
CA ASN A 182 -0.05 -15.09 -17.86
C ASN A 182 -0.21 -13.62 -18.23
N ARG A 183 0.56 -13.17 -19.20
CA ARG A 183 0.40 -11.82 -19.74
C ARG A 183 -1.02 -11.62 -20.29
N GLY A 184 -1.66 -10.55 -19.85
CA GLY A 184 -3.04 -10.23 -20.21
C GLY A 184 -4.11 -10.84 -19.29
N ASP A 185 -3.73 -11.61 -18.28
CA ASP A 185 -4.66 -12.04 -17.25
C ASP A 185 -5.11 -10.86 -16.39
N HIS A 186 -6.38 -10.80 -16.04
CA HIS A 186 -6.98 -9.70 -15.25
C HIS A 186 -6.79 -9.94 -13.76
N VAL A 187 -5.76 -9.33 -13.18
CA VAL A 187 -5.47 -9.42 -11.75
C VAL A 187 -6.43 -8.54 -10.97
N CYS A 188 -7.23 -9.14 -10.08
CA CYS A 188 -8.11 -8.42 -9.15
C CYS A 188 -7.28 -7.58 -8.17
N LEU A 189 -7.62 -6.30 -8.06
CA LEU A 189 -6.92 -5.36 -7.17
C LEU A 189 -7.51 -5.35 -5.75
N GLU A 190 -8.47 -6.23 -5.45
CA GLU A 190 -9.17 -6.24 -4.16
C GLU A 190 -9.67 -4.82 -3.77
N THR A 191 -10.03 -4.04 -4.79
CA THR A 191 -10.57 -2.69 -4.68
C THR A 191 -11.97 -2.69 -5.28
N TYR A 192 -12.94 -2.20 -4.50
CA TYR A 192 -14.36 -2.33 -4.81
C TYR A 192 -15.10 -1.02 -4.62
N VAL A 193 -16.11 -0.79 -5.47
CA VAL A 193 -17.14 0.24 -5.28
C VAL A 193 -18.49 -0.46 -5.11
N ILE A 194 -19.24 -0.11 -4.06
CA ILE A 194 -20.52 -0.73 -3.70
C ILE A 194 -21.44 0.29 -3.03
N GLY A 195 -22.75 0.17 -3.25
CA GLY A 195 -23.74 0.95 -2.51
C GLY A 195 -23.71 0.64 -1.01
N LYS A 196 -23.74 1.68 -0.15
CA LYS A 196 -23.63 1.49 1.31
C LYS A 196 -24.73 0.58 1.87
N GLN A 197 -25.98 0.76 1.45
CA GLN A 197 -27.07 -0.07 1.98
C GLN A 197 -26.92 -1.53 1.59
N LEU A 198 -26.57 -1.80 0.33
CA LEU A 198 -26.27 -3.16 -0.16
C LEU A 198 -25.13 -3.80 0.65
N LEU A 199 -24.04 -3.06 0.90
CA LEU A 199 -22.93 -3.53 1.72
C LEU A 199 -23.39 -3.95 3.13
N ILE A 200 -24.20 -3.11 3.80
CA ILE A 200 -24.72 -3.40 5.14
C ILE A 200 -25.57 -4.67 5.15
N ASP A 201 -26.42 -4.84 4.15
CA ASP A 201 -27.33 -6.00 4.06
C ASP A 201 -26.55 -7.29 3.76
N LEU A 202 -25.54 -7.21 2.88
CA LEU A 202 -24.65 -8.35 2.58
C LEU A 202 -23.78 -8.74 3.78
N ILE A 203 -23.22 -7.77 4.53
CA ILE A 203 -22.45 -8.05 5.75
C ILE A 203 -23.32 -8.84 6.74
N LYS A 204 -24.55 -8.42 7.00
CA LYS A 204 -25.47 -9.10 7.92
C LYS A 204 -25.77 -10.51 7.44
N LYS A 205 -26.19 -10.66 6.17
CA LYS A 205 -26.51 -11.95 5.55
C LYS A 205 -25.35 -12.94 5.66
N CYS A 206 -24.12 -12.50 5.33
CA CYS A 206 -22.95 -13.38 5.38
C CYS A 206 -22.61 -13.81 6.81
N VAL A 207 -22.61 -12.88 7.76
CA VAL A 207 -22.28 -13.21 9.16
C VAL A 207 -23.32 -14.15 9.77
N ASP A 208 -24.61 -13.99 9.46
CA ASP A 208 -25.68 -14.89 9.89
C ASP A 208 -25.47 -16.31 9.32
N ASN A 209 -24.84 -16.42 8.16
CA ASN A 209 -24.47 -17.70 7.50
C ASN A 209 -23.09 -18.24 7.92
N GLU A 210 -22.40 -17.61 8.87
CA GLU A 210 -21.02 -17.94 9.24
C GLU A 210 -19.99 -17.76 8.10
N GLU A 211 -20.22 -16.81 7.21
CA GLU A 211 -19.37 -16.44 6.08
C GLU A 211 -18.62 -15.15 6.42
N TYR A 212 -17.28 -15.10 6.22
CA TYR A 212 -16.45 -14.03 6.77
C TYR A 212 -15.45 -13.41 5.81
N ASP A 213 -15.40 -13.80 4.54
CA ASP A 213 -14.48 -13.30 3.53
C ASP A 213 -15.22 -12.44 2.50
N PHE A 214 -14.88 -11.15 2.41
CA PHE A 214 -15.58 -10.21 1.52
C PHE A 214 -15.49 -10.62 0.05
N LEU A 215 -14.30 -10.97 -0.43
CA LEU A 215 -14.14 -11.35 -1.84
C LEU A 215 -14.90 -12.63 -2.18
N LYS A 216 -14.77 -13.66 -1.34
CA LYS A 216 -15.34 -14.97 -1.57
C LYS A 216 -16.86 -14.98 -1.35
N ASP A 217 -17.28 -14.45 -0.19
CA ASP A 217 -18.63 -14.66 0.32
C ASP A 217 -19.58 -13.50 -0.07
N VAL A 218 -19.04 -12.29 -0.35
CA VAL A 218 -19.84 -11.17 -0.87
C VAL A 218 -19.71 -11.07 -2.40
N VAL A 219 -18.51 -10.96 -2.95
CA VAL A 219 -18.35 -10.67 -4.37
C VAL A 219 -18.60 -11.94 -5.20
N LYS A 220 -17.77 -12.98 -5.01
CA LYS A 220 -17.81 -14.20 -5.81
C LYS A 220 -19.13 -14.97 -5.63
N ALA A 221 -19.65 -15.09 -4.42
CA ALA A 221 -20.87 -15.84 -4.14
C ALA A 221 -22.13 -15.23 -4.78
N ASN A 222 -22.13 -13.94 -5.05
CA ASN A 222 -23.29 -13.24 -5.59
C ASN A 222 -23.15 -12.85 -7.09
N LEU A 223 -22.16 -13.36 -7.82
CA LEU A 223 -21.96 -13.06 -9.27
C LEU A 223 -23.16 -13.38 -10.16
N ARG A 224 -24.09 -14.25 -9.70
CA ARG A 224 -25.31 -14.61 -10.45
C ARG A 224 -26.51 -13.73 -10.12
N ASP A 225 -26.50 -13.13 -8.92
CA ASP A 225 -27.65 -12.42 -8.36
C ASP A 225 -27.45 -10.91 -8.42
N LEU A 226 -26.20 -10.45 -8.46
CA LEU A 226 -25.79 -9.05 -8.51
C LEU A 226 -25.05 -8.75 -9.81
N ARG A 227 -25.23 -7.54 -10.32
CA ARG A 227 -24.44 -7.03 -11.44
C ARG A 227 -23.07 -6.60 -10.97
N VAL A 228 -22.07 -7.47 -11.17
CA VAL A 228 -20.68 -7.20 -10.79
C VAL A 228 -19.87 -6.80 -12.02
N GLN A 229 -19.49 -5.53 -12.10
CA GLN A 229 -18.78 -4.95 -13.24
C GLN A 229 -17.28 -4.86 -12.96
N GLY A 230 -16.46 -5.25 -13.94
CA GLY A 230 -15.02 -5.04 -13.90
C GLY A 230 -14.64 -3.62 -14.36
N TYR A 231 -13.68 -2.99 -13.67
CA TYR A 231 -13.08 -1.72 -14.08
C TYR A 231 -11.57 -1.91 -14.29
N GLU A 232 -11.08 -1.68 -15.51
CA GLU A 232 -9.66 -1.81 -15.85
C GLU A 232 -8.85 -0.61 -15.36
N PHE A 233 -7.92 -0.84 -14.43
CA PHE A 233 -6.95 0.18 -14.04
C PHE A 233 -5.73 0.17 -14.98
N LYS A 234 -5.62 1.19 -15.83
CA LYS A 234 -4.54 1.32 -16.84
C LYS A 234 -3.27 2.03 -16.33
N GLY A 235 -3.33 2.65 -15.15
CA GLY A 235 -2.21 3.39 -14.58
C GLY A 235 -1.03 2.50 -14.18
N HIS A 236 0.10 3.15 -13.84
CA HIS A 236 1.25 2.43 -13.29
C HIS A 236 0.91 1.89 -11.88
N MET A 237 1.15 0.61 -11.66
CA MET A 237 1.04 -0.06 -10.38
C MET A 237 1.97 -1.28 -10.36
N PRO A 238 3.06 -1.24 -9.60
CA PRO A 238 3.92 -2.40 -9.44
C PRO A 238 3.26 -3.46 -8.56
N PHE A 239 3.36 -4.72 -8.95
CA PHE A 239 2.89 -5.85 -8.15
C PHE A 239 3.95 -6.27 -7.12
N ILE A 240 3.77 -5.83 -5.86
CA ILE A 240 4.68 -6.15 -4.76
C ILE A 240 4.21 -7.44 -4.07
N HIS A 241 4.98 -8.53 -4.23
CA HIS A 241 4.67 -9.85 -3.67
C HIS A 241 5.89 -10.56 -3.04
N SER A 242 7.07 -9.93 -3.09
CA SER A 242 8.32 -10.43 -2.53
C SER A 242 9.27 -9.29 -2.20
N LEU A 243 10.36 -9.56 -1.48
CA LEU A 243 11.43 -8.58 -1.25
C LEU A 243 12.09 -8.13 -2.55
N GLU A 244 12.21 -9.00 -3.52
CA GLU A 244 12.75 -8.69 -4.84
C GLU A 244 11.87 -7.67 -5.57
N THR A 245 10.56 -7.93 -5.63
CA THR A 245 9.62 -6.99 -6.27
C THR A 245 9.45 -5.70 -5.48
N TYR A 246 9.51 -5.73 -4.15
CA TYR A 246 9.55 -4.52 -3.33
C TYR A 246 10.79 -3.67 -3.64
N HIS A 247 11.97 -4.29 -3.74
CA HIS A 247 13.20 -3.60 -4.11
C HIS A 247 13.08 -2.99 -5.52
N THR A 248 12.72 -3.80 -6.51
CA THR A 248 12.56 -3.35 -7.90
C THR A 248 11.55 -2.21 -8.01
N SER A 249 10.39 -2.30 -7.35
CA SER A 249 9.38 -1.25 -7.35
C SER A 249 9.87 0.07 -6.73
N ASN A 250 10.70 0.01 -5.70
CA ASN A 250 11.35 1.22 -5.18
C ASN A 250 12.36 1.78 -6.19
N MET A 251 13.16 0.93 -6.86
CA MET A 251 14.14 1.39 -7.85
C MET A 251 13.46 1.96 -9.11
N GLU A 252 12.26 1.51 -9.49
CA GLU A 252 11.48 2.11 -10.57
C GLU A 252 11.22 3.61 -10.34
N PHE A 253 11.14 4.06 -9.08
CA PHE A 253 10.99 5.48 -8.72
C PHE A 253 12.25 6.33 -8.99
N LEU A 254 13.38 5.71 -9.34
CA LEU A 254 14.55 6.42 -9.85
C LEU A 254 14.38 6.84 -11.32
N ASN A 255 13.41 6.25 -12.05
CA ASN A 255 13.05 6.72 -13.38
C ASN A 255 12.20 8.00 -13.27
N PRO A 256 12.63 9.13 -13.86
CA PRO A 256 11.89 10.39 -13.81
C PRO A 256 10.48 10.31 -14.38
N GLU A 257 10.24 9.50 -15.39
CA GLU A 257 8.92 9.34 -16.02
C GLU A 257 7.95 8.71 -15.02
N ILE A 258 8.36 7.64 -14.34
CA ILE A 258 7.55 6.97 -13.30
C ILE A 258 7.35 7.92 -12.12
N LEU A 259 8.42 8.54 -11.63
CA LEU A 259 8.36 9.49 -10.52
C LEU A 259 7.34 10.61 -10.81
N ASN A 260 7.36 11.13 -12.04
CA ASN A 260 6.45 12.20 -12.46
C ASN A 260 4.99 11.76 -12.45
N THR A 261 4.66 10.51 -12.79
CA THR A 261 3.28 10.02 -12.74
C THR A 261 2.69 10.05 -11.34
N TYR A 262 3.52 9.94 -10.30
CA TYR A 262 3.06 9.91 -8.91
C TYR A 262 3.07 11.29 -8.23
N PHE A 263 4.07 12.12 -8.50
CA PHE A 263 4.33 13.31 -7.69
C PHE A 263 4.13 14.64 -8.42
N TYR A 264 3.89 14.59 -9.71
CA TYR A 264 3.55 15.77 -10.50
C TYR A 264 2.20 15.57 -11.20
N GLY A 265 1.46 16.65 -11.42
CA GLY A 265 0.15 16.61 -12.09
C GLY A 265 -1.01 17.09 -11.23
N SER A 266 -2.22 16.60 -11.52
CA SER A 266 -3.47 17.14 -10.98
C SER A 266 -3.71 16.86 -9.50
N TRP A 267 -3.10 15.84 -8.92
CA TRP A 267 -3.17 15.57 -7.49
C TRP A 267 -1.86 15.01 -6.92
N GLU A 268 -1.68 15.22 -5.62
CA GLU A 268 -0.46 14.87 -4.90
C GLU A 268 -0.62 13.59 -4.08
N VAL A 269 0.49 12.92 -3.81
CA VAL A 269 0.58 11.88 -2.79
C VAL A 269 1.00 12.50 -1.47
N PHE A 270 0.07 12.55 -0.52
CA PHE A 270 0.31 13.07 0.83
C PHE A 270 1.03 12.05 1.70
N THR A 271 1.75 12.53 2.69
CA THR A 271 2.41 11.70 3.71
C THR A 271 2.63 12.50 4.97
N LYS A 272 2.89 11.83 6.08
CA LYS A 272 3.22 12.48 7.35
C LYS A 272 4.36 13.48 7.21
N ILE A 273 4.08 14.74 7.52
CA ILE A 273 5.07 15.81 7.52
C ILE A 273 6.05 15.60 8.68
N LYS A 274 7.33 15.76 8.40
CA LYS A 274 8.41 15.80 9.39
C LYS A 274 9.30 16.97 9.09
N HIS A 275 9.50 17.81 10.11
CA HIS A 275 10.33 19.00 10.04
C HIS A 275 11.81 18.62 10.24
N GLU A 276 12.41 18.02 9.24
CA GLU A 276 13.82 17.70 9.20
C GLU A 276 14.55 18.71 8.30
N ALA A 277 15.81 19.02 8.62
CA ALA A 277 16.63 19.91 7.80
C ALA A 277 16.82 19.35 6.38
N PRO A 278 17.13 20.17 5.39
CA PRO A 278 17.62 19.70 4.11
C PRO A 278 18.80 18.74 4.27
N THR A 279 18.98 17.83 3.32
CA THR A 279 20.15 16.95 3.32
C THR A 279 21.44 17.72 3.12
N ASN A 280 22.43 17.40 3.94
CA ASN A 280 23.79 17.94 3.83
C ASN A 280 24.65 17.01 2.97
N TYR A 281 25.35 17.57 1.99
CA TYR A 281 26.30 16.87 1.14
C TYR A 281 27.70 17.41 1.41
N ALA A 282 28.62 16.57 1.85
CA ALA A 282 30.02 16.95 2.02
C ALA A 282 30.68 17.14 0.64
N ILE A 283 31.78 17.91 0.61
CA ILE A 283 32.55 18.14 -0.64
C ILE A 283 33.05 16.81 -1.27
N SER A 284 33.29 15.81 -0.43
CA SER A 284 33.74 14.49 -0.84
C SER A 284 32.62 13.53 -1.23
N SER A 285 31.34 13.94 -1.15
CA SER A 285 30.24 13.06 -1.48
C SER A 285 30.04 12.92 -2.99
N GLU A 286 29.72 11.70 -3.42
CA GLU A 286 29.36 11.41 -4.81
C GLU A 286 27.97 10.78 -4.81
N VAL A 287 27.00 11.45 -5.45
CA VAL A 287 25.62 10.95 -5.52
C VAL A 287 25.16 10.89 -6.97
N SER A 288 24.70 9.73 -7.39
CA SER A 288 24.16 9.53 -8.74
C SER A 288 22.92 8.65 -8.73
N ASN A 289 21.95 8.91 -9.61
CA ASN A 289 20.73 8.16 -9.82
C ASN A 289 20.07 7.68 -8.50
N SER A 290 19.83 8.59 -7.54
CA SER A 290 19.37 8.22 -6.21
C SER A 290 18.31 9.17 -5.69
N LEU A 291 17.33 8.67 -4.90
CA LEU A 291 16.39 9.47 -4.14
C LEU A 291 16.89 9.61 -2.70
N ILE A 292 17.11 10.83 -2.25
CA ILE A 292 17.59 11.11 -0.89
C ILE A 292 16.58 12.01 -0.18
N ALA A 293 16.05 11.52 0.93
CA ALA A 293 15.10 12.26 1.75
C ALA A 293 15.80 13.27 2.68
N ASN A 294 15.01 14.16 3.28
CA ASN A 294 15.48 15.20 4.19
C ASN A 294 16.22 14.65 5.42
N GLY A 295 17.08 15.47 6.03
CA GLY A 295 17.77 15.18 7.28
C GLY A 295 18.96 14.24 7.16
N CYS A 296 19.35 13.88 5.93
CA CYS A 296 20.51 13.02 5.71
C CYS A 296 21.82 13.81 5.76
N ASN A 297 22.90 13.11 6.09
CA ASN A 297 24.27 13.62 5.95
C ASN A 297 25.05 12.64 5.07
N ILE A 298 25.47 13.08 3.89
CA ILE A 298 26.12 12.25 2.89
C ILE A 298 27.56 12.72 2.72
N GLU A 299 28.52 11.90 3.17
CA GLU A 299 29.96 12.13 3.05
C GLU A 299 30.65 11.11 2.12
N GLY A 300 29.95 10.01 1.82
CA GLY A 300 30.41 8.91 0.98
C GLY A 300 29.76 8.86 -0.41
N ILE A 301 29.73 7.70 -1.00
CA ILE A 301 29.20 7.43 -2.34
C ILE A 301 27.82 6.80 -2.24
N VAL A 302 26.84 7.35 -2.95
CA VAL A 302 25.47 6.81 -3.06
C VAL A 302 25.10 6.69 -4.52
N GLU A 303 24.86 5.49 -5.00
CA GLU A 303 24.58 5.20 -6.40
C GLU A 303 23.36 4.29 -6.53
N ASN A 304 22.43 4.65 -7.43
CA ASN A 304 21.24 3.85 -7.75
C ASN A 304 20.49 3.38 -6.48
N SER A 305 20.22 4.28 -5.53
CA SER A 305 19.75 3.92 -4.20
C SER A 305 18.63 4.82 -3.69
N ILE A 306 17.84 4.29 -2.75
CA ILE A 306 16.78 5.02 -2.05
C ILE A 306 17.19 5.24 -0.60
N ILE A 307 17.40 6.49 -0.22
CA ILE A 307 17.86 6.89 1.12
C ILE A 307 16.72 7.61 1.85
N PHE A 308 16.25 7.01 2.92
CA PHE A 308 15.19 7.56 3.74
C PHE A 308 15.73 8.62 4.72
N ARG A 309 14.81 9.29 5.41
CA ARG A 309 15.08 10.44 6.28
C ARG A 309 16.10 10.15 7.38
N GLY A 310 17.01 11.08 7.61
CA GLY A 310 17.95 11.07 8.72
C GLY A 310 19.06 10.02 8.64
N VAL A 311 19.31 9.49 7.46
CA VAL A 311 20.40 8.52 7.22
C VAL A 311 21.76 9.24 7.21
N GLN A 312 22.75 8.59 7.79
CA GLN A 312 24.14 9.01 7.77
C GLN A 312 24.95 8.07 6.85
N VAL A 313 25.63 8.63 5.88
CA VAL A 313 26.60 7.89 5.03
C VAL A 313 27.97 8.54 5.24
N LYS A 314 28.82 7.90 6.04
CA LYS A 314 30.11 8.45 6.47
C LYS A 314 31.15 8.41 5.35
N LYS A 315 32.25 9.12 5.58
CA LYS A 315 33.36 9.24 4.63
C LYS A 315 33.88 7.88 4.16
N GLY A 316 34.03 7.72 2.85
CA GLY A 316 34.49 6.47 2.23
C GLY A 316 33.50 5.33 2.25
N ALA A 317 32.32 5.49 2.84
CA ALA A 317 31.26 4.52 2.71
C ALA A 317 30.67 4.50 1.29
N VAL A 318 30.24 3.34 0.83
CA VAL A 318 29.67 3.12 -0.51
C VAL A 318 28.32 2.43 -0.39
N VAL A 319 27.27 3.04 -0.93
CA VAL A 319 25.90 2.50 -0.96
C VAL A 319 25.48 2.37 -2.41
N LYS A 320 25.27 1.14 -2.88
CA LYS A 320 24.86 0.84 -4.26
C LYS A 320 23.61 -0.01 -4.30
N ASN A 321 22.72 0.30 -5.25
CA ASN A 321 21.53 -0.49 -5.54
C ASN A 321 20.76 -0.93 -4.28
N SER A 322 20.63 -0.02 -3.30
CA SER A 322 20.19 -0.36 -1.95
C SER A 322 19.08 0.57 -1.45
N ILE A 323 18.31 0.08 -0.49
CA ILE A 323 17.26 0.84 0.19
C ILE A 323 17.67 0.99 1.65
N ILE A 324 17.98 2.22 2.09
CA ILE A 324 18.37 2.51 3.46
C ILE A 324 17.24 3.24 4.17
N MET A 325 16.55 2.55 5.09
CA MET A 325 15.43 3.14 5.81
C MET A 325 15.87 4.11 6.91
N GLN A 326 14.89 4.80 7.50
CA GLN A 326 15.08 5.95 8.38
C GLN A 326 16.11 5.74 9.50
N ARG A 327 16.99 6.74 9.66
CA ARG A 327 18.01 6.80 10.72
C ARG A 327 18.99 5.62 10.67
N GLY A 328 19.27 5.09 9.47
CA GLY A 328 20.40 4.18 9.26
C GLY A 328 21.72 4.94 9.38
N ASP A 329 22.73 4.30 9.93
CA ASP A 329 24.10 4.82 10.02
C ASP A 329 25.05 3.86 9.29
N ILE A 330 25.65 4.35 8.21
CA ILE A 330 26.62 3.61 7.40
C ILE A 330 27.97 4.20 7.69
N GLU A 331 28.75 3.51 8.53
CA GLU A 331 30.00 4.00 9.04
C GLU A 331 31.14 4.04 8.00
N GLU A 332 32.25 4.63 8.37
CA GLU A 332 33.40 4.88 7.50
C GLU A 332 33.88 3.64 6.76
N GLY A 333 34.03 3.74 5.44
CA GLY A 333 34.56 2.67 4.59
C GLY A 333 33.66 1.45 4.47
N ALA A 334 32.44 1.46 5.03
CA ALA A 334 31.48 0.39 4.83
C ALA A 334 31.01 0.33 3.38
N HIS A 335 30.83 -0.87 2.82
CA HIS A 335 30.38 -1.08 1.46
C HIS A 335 29.14 -1.96 1.43
N ILE A 336 28.00 -1.42 1.01
CA ILE A 336 26.74 -2.14 0.90
C ILE A 336 26.21 -2.11 -0.54
N GLU A 337 25.76 -3.27 -1.02
CA GLU A 337 25.28 -3.44 -2.38
C GLU A 337 24.12 -4.43 -2.43
N ASN A 338 22.99 -4.02 -3.04
CA ASN A 338 21.76 -4.79 -3.15
C ASN A 338 21.18 -5.18 -1.76
N ILE A 339 21.18 -4.25 -0.81
CA ILE A 339 20.74 -4.42 0.57
C ILE A 339 19.51 -3.55 0.86
N ILE A 340 18.58 -4.08 1.63
CA ILE A 340 17.48 -3.34 2.25
C ILE A 340 17.74 -3.27 3.74
N THR A 341 18.02 -2.10 4.29
CA THR A 341 18.07 -1.95 5.75
C THR A 341 16.74 -1.47 6.27
N ASP A 342 16.25 -2.08 7.35
CA ASP A 342 15.12 -1.50 8.11
C ASP A 342 15.60 -0.32 8.96
N LYS A 343 14.73 0.29 9.73
CA LYS A 343 15.01 1.53 10.49
C LYS A 343 16.08 1.34 11.55
N GLN A 344 16.94 2.37 11.73
CA GLN A 344 17.93 2.44 12.82
C GLN A 344 18.99 1.33 12.75
N VAL A 345 19.28 0.81 11.57
CA VAL A 345 20.39 -0.14 11.35
C VAL A 345 21.71 0.63 11.38
N ILE A 346 22.71 0.02 11.99
CA ILE A 346 24.10 0.51 11.99
C ILE A 346 24.95 -0.52 11.25
N ILE A 347 25.60 -0.06 10.17
CA ILE A 347 26.63 -0.83 9.47
C ILE A 347 27.97 -0.32 9.91
N THR A 348 28.72 -1.15 10.65
CA THR A 348 29.97 -0.73 11.30
C THR A 348 31.10 -0.51 10.29
N LYS A 349 32.13 0.19 10.75
CA LYS A 349 33.28 0.60 9.96
C LYS A 349 33.91 -0.53 9.17
N GLY A 350 34.08 -0.31 7.86
CA GLY A 350 34.76 -1.25 6.95
C GLY A 350 34.00 -2.51 6.61
N GLN A 351 32.74 -2.67 7.08
CA GLN A 351 31.91 -3.82 6.74
C GLN A 351 31.60 -3.87 5.24
N VAL A 352 31.60 -5.08 4.67
CA VAL A 352 31.26 -5.31 3.26
C VAL A 352 30.10 -6.28 3.18
N LEU A 353 28.93 -5.78 2.74
CA LEU A 353 27.68 -6.52 2.61
C LEU A 353 27.19 -6.45 1.17
N LYS A 354 27.22 -7.57 0.46
CA LYS A 354 26.79 -7.67 -0.93
C LYS A 354 25.87 -8.85 -1.14
N ALA A 355 24.65 -8.59 -1.58
CA ALA A 355 23.72 -9.65 -1.98
C ALA A 355 23.84 -9.90 -3.50
N ARG A 356 24.10 -11.16 -3.91
CA ARG A 356 24.42 -11.50 -5.31
C ARG A 356 23.20 -11.64 -6.22
N HIS A 357 22.12 -12.25 -5.74
CA HIS A 357 20.97 -12.62 -6.58
C HIS A 357 19.66 -11.95 -6.16
N GLN A 358 19.41 -11.84 -4.86
CA GLN A 358 18.21 -11.23 -4.32
C GLN A 358 18.61 -10.25 -3.22
N PRO A 359 17.86 -9.12 -3.06
CA PRO A 359 18.12 -8.19 -1.99
C PRO A 359 17.99 -8.88 -0.64
N THR A 360 18.91 -8.57 0.27
CA THR A 360 18.90 -9.09 1.64
C THR A 360 18.43 -8.00 2.59
N VAL A 361 17.58 -8.38 3.55
CA VAL A 361 17.09 -7.45 4.57
C VAL A 361 17.96 -7.53 5.83
N ILE A 362 18.36 -6.36 6.33
CA ILE A 362 18.91 -6.18 7.67
C ILE A 362 17.80 -5.63 8.55
N LYS A 363 17.54 -6.30 9.66
CA LYS A 363 16.38 -6.05 10.51
C LYS A 363 16.52 -4.74 11.28
N LYS A 364 15.39 -4.24 11.77
CA LYS A 364 15.31 -3.00 12.55
C LYS A 364 16.27 -3.00 13.75
N ALA A 365 17.03 -1.90 13.90
CA ALA A 365 17.96 -1.64 14.99
C ALA A 365 19.09 -2.69 15.13
N GLU A 366 19.37 -3.41 14.06
CA GLU A 366 20.50 -4.35 14.01
C GLU A 366 21.82 -3.60 13.81
N VAL A 367 22.89 -4.09 14.43
CA VAL A 367 24.27 -3.58 14.30
C VAL A 367 25.12 -4.69 13.70
N ILE A 368 25.75 -4.43 12.55
CA ILE A 368 26.55 -5.42 11.81
C ILE A 368 27.95 -4.89 11.54
#